data_d8f590c14a1c48fcc8b2fde12971bc7b
#
_entry.id   d8f590c14a1c48fcc8b2fde12971bc7b
#
_cell.length_a   1.000
_cell.length_b   1.000
_cell.length_c   1.000
_cell.angle_alpha   90.00
_cell.angle_beta   90.00
_cell.angle_gamma   90.00
#
_symmetry.space_group_name_H-M   'P 1'
#
loop_
_entity.id
_entity.type
_entity.pdbx_description
1 polymer ?
#
loop_
_entity_poly.entity_id
_entity_poly.type
_entity_poly.pdbx_seq_one_letter_code
_entity_poly.pdbx_strand_id
1 'polypeptide(L)'
;MVALRSTYPVQGIFFFVAHPQLWAKTICPFLLTLIFGIISLVLCFVFLLPLQAHALINANCPAWLAWLVSVIFVLLESAIIDVIFFAILIPIFQDALFDATLKARGLSRMFETRVPVSGLTLCCRGIGSGIIFVWFLVLAQILVLILTAPLHLVPVVGTVLACYINGWPACWGAMIHYDLEFRGFSIGDSRRHAWRHREEYCQFGVVAVALELIPLFNLIFMWTNIVGAALWVADEYERNERDIAAIQKQQQQHHSSSSSSLPYQAVPYPSATQGYTGGYPSSSPSPYYQQQPQQS
;
A
#
# COMPACT_ATOMS: atom_id res chain seq x y z
N MET A 1 10.36 -3.79 -22.39
CA MET A 1 9.70 -5.03 -21.88
C MET A 1 8.93 -4.66 -20.63
N VAL A 2 7.64 -4.93 -20.58
CA VAL A 2 6.83 -4.76 -19.35
C VAL A 2 7.22 -5.92 -18.44
N ALA A 3 7.82 -5.63 -17.27
CA ALA A 3 8.09 -6.67 -16.29
C ALA A 3 6.77 -7.30 -15.86
N LEU A 4 6.71 -8.62 -15.78
CA LEU A 4 5.54 -9.31 -15.24
C LEU A 4 5.32 -8.86 -13.80
N ARG A 5 4.09 -8.52 -13.43
CA ARG A 5 3.80 -8.02 -12.05
C ARG A 5 4.20 -9.04 -10.97
N SER A 6 4.17 -10.31 -11.31
CA SER A 6 4.60 -11.41 -10.43
C SER A 6 6.10 -11.43 -10.09
N THR A 7 6.94 -10.68 -10.80
CA THR A 7 8.39 -10.65 -10.52
C THR A 7 8.78 -9.63 -9.45
N TYR A 8 7.93 -8.62 -9.18
CA TYR A 8 8.27 -7.57 -8.22
C TYR A 8 8.44 -8.04 -6.77
N PRO A 9 7.67 -8.99 -6.20
CA PRO A 9 7.94 -9.50 -4.87
C PRO A 9 9.35 -10.10 -4.75
N VAL A 10 9.79 -10.83 -5.78
CA VAL A 10 11.14 -11.42 -5.84
C VAL A 10 12.21 -10.33 -6.04
N GLN A 11 11.97 -9.36 -6.91
CA GLN A 11 12.86 -8.20 -7.07
C GLN A 11 12.99 -7.41 -5.77
N GLY A 12 11.90 -7.30 -5.00
CA GLY A 12 11.89 -6.68 -3.68
C GLY A 12 12.89 -7.33 -2.72
N ILE A 13 12.99 -8.66 -2.73
CA ILE A 13 13.97 -9.40 -1.91
C ILE A 13 15.40 -8.99 -2.30
N PHE A 14 15.74 -9.06 -3.59
CA PHE A 14 17.08 -8.70 -4.05
C PHE A 14 17.42 -7.24 -3.78
N PHE A 15 16.47 -6.34 -4.01
CA PHE A 15 16.67 -4.92 -3.76
C PHE A 15 16.85 -4.64 -2.27
N PHE A 16 16.04 -5.25 -1.40
CA PHE A 16 16.15 -5.13 0.04
C PHE A 16 17.50 -5.60 0.54
N VAL A 17 17.98 -6.77 0.09
CA VAL A 17 19.29 -7.31 0.48
C VAL A 17 20.44 -6.41 0.00
N ALA A 18 20.32 -5.83 -1.19
CA ALA A 18 21.34 -4.94 -1.77
C ALA A 18 21.40 -3.55 -1.10
N HIS A 19 20.36 -3.14 -0.33
CA HIS A 19 20.28 -1.82 0.28
C HIS A 19 20.16 -1.88 1.80
N PRO A 20 21.30 -2.00 2.55
CA PRO A 20 21.28 -2.12 4.02
C PRO A 20 20.59 -0.97 4.74
N GLN A 21 20.50 0.21 4.11
CA GLN A 21 19.76 1.36 4.65
C GLN A 21 18.26 1.08 4.88
N LEU A 22 17.67 0.10 4.15
CA LEU A 22 16.30 -0.31 4.34
C LEU A 22 16.13 -1.22 5.55
N TRP A 23 17.19 -1.91 5.99
CA TRP A 23 17.14 -2.84 7.12
C TRP A 23 16.80 -2.13 8.42
N ALA A 24 17.31 -0.91 8.62
CA ALA A 24 16.99 -0.12 9.80
C ALA A 24 15.48 0.15 9.95
N LYS A 25 14.76 0.26 8.80
CA LYS A 25 13.31 0.48 8.79
C LYS A 25 12.52 -0.77 9.18
N THR A 26 13.10 -1.96 9.05
CA THR A 26 12.47 -3.24 9.41
C THR A 26 12.93 -3.76 10.77
N ILE A 27 14.19 -3.53 11.14
CA ILE A 27 14.74 -3.95 12.43
C ILE A 27 14.07 -3.16 13.58
N CYS A 28 13.86 -1.86 13.39
CA CYS A 28 13.24 -1.00 14.41
C CYS A 28 11.85 -1.49 14.84
N PRO A 29 10.87 -1.71 13.95
CA PRO A 29 9.56 -2.24 14.33
C PRO A 29 9.64 -3.66 14.93
N PHE A 30 10.55 -4.50 14.43
CA PHE A 30 10.77 -5.83 14.98
C PHE A 30 11.21 -5.78 16.44
N LEU A 31 12.24 -4.97 16.75
CA LEU A 31 12.72 -4.81 18.13
C LEU A 31 11.65 -4.17 19.02
N LEU A 32 10.93 -3.18 18.52
CA LEU A 32 9.87 -2.52 19.27
C LEU A 32 8.75 -3.50 19.63
N THR A 33 8.32 -4.33 18.68
CA THR A 33 7.30 -5.36 18.92
C THR A 33 7.79 -6.43 19.88
N LEU A 34 9.06 -6.86 19.77
CA LEU A 34 9.65 -7.84 20.66
C LEU A 34 9.71 -7.32 22.10
N ILE A 35 10.19 -6.08 22.30
CA ILE A 35 10.26 -5.44 23.63
C ILE A 35 8.85 -5.29 24.21
N PHE A 36 7.89 -4.81 23.41
CA PHE A 36 6.51 -4.66 23.83
C PHE A 36 5.91 -6.01 24.24
N GLY A 37 6.10 -7.06 23.45
CA GLY A 37 5.59 -8.40 23.72
C GLY A 37 6.16 -8.98 25.03
N ILE A 38 7.46 -8.80 25.30
CA ILE A 38 8.07 -9.23 26.56
C ILE A 38 7.46 -8.45 27.74
N ILE A 39 7.31 -7.14 27.62
CA ILE A 39 6.72 -6.31 28.68
C ILE A 39 5.25 -6.71 28.90
N SER A 40 4.46 -6.83 27.84
CA SER A 40 3.06 -7.25 27.88
C SER A 40 2.91 -8.60 28.58
N LEU A 41 3.72 -9.59 28.16
CA LEU A 41 3.69 -10.92 28.75
C LEU A 41 4.01 -10.88 30.25
N VAL A 42 5.07 -10.19 30.66
CA VAL A 42 5.46 -10.06 32.07
C VAL A 42 4.34 -9.39 32.89
N LEU A 43 3.78 -8.29 32.38
CA LEU A 43 2.69 -7.60 33.08
C LEU A 43 1.43 -8.48 33.20
N CYS A 44 1.07 -9.21 32.16
CA CYS A 44 -0.05 -10.15 32.21
C CYS A 44 0.19 -11.26 33.23
N PHE A 45 1.40 -11.82 33.29
CA PHE A 45 1.72 -12.85 34.29
C PHE A 45 1.75 -12.32 35.72
N VAL A 46 2.23 -11.10 35.94
CA VAL A 46 2.34 -10.52 37.30
C VAL A 46 0.97 -10.07 37.82
N PHE A 47 0.13 -9.47 36.98
CA PHE A 47 -1.13 -8.85 37.42
C PHE A 47 -2.36 -9.66 37.06
N LEU A 48 -2.50 -10.15 35.84
CA LEU A 48 -3.70 -10.84 35.38
C LEU A 48 -3.78 -12.29 35.88
N LEU A 49 -2.65 -13.00 35.88
CA LEU A 49 -2.63 -14.41 36.28
C LEU A 49 -3.16 -14.61 37.70
N PRO A 50 -2.65 -13.93 38.75
CA PRO A 50 -3.18 -14.11 40.09
C PRO A 50 -4.64 -13.64 40.22
N LEU A 51 -5.00 -12.55 39.56
CA LEU A 51 -6.37 -12.02 39.57
C LEU A 51 -7.35 -13.04 39.03
N GLN A 52 -7.06 -13.65 37.89
CA GLN A 52 -7.94 -14.66 37.27
C GLN A 52 -7.97 -15.97 38.05
N ALA A 53 -6.81 -16.45 38.53
CA ALA A 53 -6.73 -17.65 39.34
C ALA A 53 -7.56 -17.53 40.64
N HIS A 54 -7.43 -16.40 41.35
CA HIS A 54 -8.23 -16.16 42.56
C HIS A 54 -9.73 -16.01 42.25
N ALA A 55 -10.09 -15.36 41.13
CA ALA A 55 -11.50 -15.27 40.73
C ALA A 55 -12.13 -16.66 40.48
N LEU A 56 -11.39 -17.56 39.81
CA LEU A 56 -11.81 -18.92 39.55
C LEU A 56 -11.90 -19.77 40.86
N ILE A 57 -10.95 -19.63 41.79
CA ILE A 57 -10.98 -20.30 43.07
C ILE A 57 -12.18 -19.83 43.88
N ASN A 58 -12.47 -18.53 43.89
CA ASN A 58 -13.67 -17.99 44.57
C ASN A 58 -14.99 -18.47 43.93
N ALA A 59 -14.95 -18.86 42.66
CA ALA A 59 -16.09 -19.50 41.96
C ALA A 59 -16.16 -21.03 42.21
N ASN A 60 -15.52 -21.54 43.27
CA ASN A 60 -15.47 -22.97 43.65
C ASN A 60 -14.72 -23.87 42.63
N CYS A 61 -13.81 -23.33 41.82
CA CYS A 61 -12.97 -24.16 40.96
C CYS A 61 -11.80 -24.76 41.79
N PRO A 62 -11.42 -26.03 41.56
CA PRO A 62 -10.24 -26.60 42.19
C PRO A 62 -8.98 -25.76 41.90
N ALA A 63 -8.17 -25.48 42.93
CA ALA A 63 -7.04 -24.55 42.81
C ALA A 63 -6.10 -24.91 41.67
N TRP A 64 -5.73 -26.16 41.49
CA TRP A 64 -4.84 -26.59 40.40
C TRP A 64 -5.39 -26.30 39.01
N LEU A 65 -6.73 -26.48 38.85
CA LEU A 65 -7.40 -26.22 37.58
C LEU A 65 -7.56 -24.72 37.34
N ALA A 66 -7.84 -23.93 38.39
CA ALA A 66 -7.91 -22.47 38.31
C ALA A 66 -6.59 -21.86 37.81
N TRP A 67 -5.46 -22.31 38.36
CA TRP A 67 -4.14 -21.86 37.90
C TRP A 67 -3.85 -22.30 36.48
N LEU A 68 -4.14 -23.53 36.11
CA LEU A 68 -3.90 -24.02 34.74
C LEU A 68 -4.70 -23.22 33.69
N VAL A 69 -6.01 -23.04 33.95
CA VAL A 69 -6.89 -22.28 33.06
C VAL A 69 -6.47 -20.81 32.96
N SER A 70 -6.09 -20.20 34.10
CA SER A 70 -5.62 -18.82 34.11
C SER A 70 -4.33 -18.62 33.32
N VAL A 71 -3.40 -19.57 33.33
CA VAL A 71 -2.20 -19.51 32.49
C VAL A 71 -2.57 -19.51 31.00
N ILE A 72 -3.53 -20.36 30.60
CA ILE A 72 -3.99 -20.40 29.20
C ILE A 72 -4.65 -19.07 28.81
N PHE A 73 -5.50 -18.50 29.65
CA PHE A 73 -6.13 -17.21 29.38
C PHE A 73 -5.14 -16.08 29.31
N VAL A 74 -4.17 -15.99 30.21
CA VAL A 74 -3.12 -14.96 30.21
C VAL A 74 -2.26 -15.02 28.94
N LEU A 75 -1.91 -16.21 28.48
CA LEU A 75 -1.19 -16.37 27.22
C LEU A 75 -2.04 -15.92 26.02
N LEU A 76 -3.34 -16.22 26.02
CA LEU A 76 -4.24 -15.78 24.97
C LEU A 76 -4.42 -14.25 24.98
N GLU A 77 -4.63 -13.66 26.15
CA GLU A 77 -4.79 -12.21 26.32
C GLU A 77 -3.52 -11.45 25.91
N SER A 78 -2.35 -11.92 26.35
CA SER A 78 -1.07 -11.37 25.91
C SER A 78 -0.92 -11.43 24.40
N ALA A 79 -1.23 -12.58 23.78
CA ALA A 79 -1.17 -12.70 22.33
C ALA A 79 -2.13 -11.75 21.59
N ILE A 80 -3.35 -11.55 22.15
CA ILE A 80 -4.30 -10.58 21.57
C ILE A 80 -3.77 -9.14 21.67
N ILE A 81 -3.21 -8.76 22.84
CA ILE A 81 -2.61 -7.43 23.04
C ILE A 81 -1.47 -7.20 22.04
N ASP A 82 -0.60 -8.20 21.86
CA ASP A 82 0.54 -8.12 20.95
C ASP A 82 0.08 -8.01 19.48
N VAL A 83 -0.94 -8.77 19.09
CA VAL A 83 -1.52 -8.68 17.74
C VAL A 83 -2.13 -7.31 17.48
N ILE A 84 -2.85 -6.73 18.45
CA ILE A 84 -3.43 -5.38 18.31
C ILE A 84 -2.31 -4.34 18.19
N PHE A 85 -1.29 -4.40 19.04
CA PHE A 85 -0.14 -3.49 18.96
C PHE A 85 0.56 -3.58 17.61
N PHE A 86 0.83 -4.79 17.14
CA PHE A 86 1.47 -5.05 15.86
C PHE A 86 0.63 -4.54 14.68
N ALA A 87 -0.70 -4.77 14.71
CA ALA A 87 -1.62 -4.28 13.67
C ALA A 87 -1.65 -2.75 13.55
N ILE A 88 -1.43 -2.02 14.65
CA ILE A 88 -1.35 -0.55 14.63
C ILE A 88 0.02 -0.08 14.13
N LEU A 89 1.08 -0.79 14.51
CA LEU A 89 2.46 -0.39 14.26
C LEU A 89 2.91 -0.67 12.83
N ILE A 90 2.55 -1.83 12.27
CA ILE A 90 2.99 -2.30 10.94
C ILE A 90 2.74 -1.25 9.85
N PRO A 91 1.54 -0.69 9.66
CA PRO A 91 1.28 0.23 8.56
C PRO A 91 2.24 1.41 8.55
N ILE A 92 2.54 1.99 9.72
CA ILE A 92 3.44 3.15 9.85
C ILE A 92 4.85 2.83 9.31
N PHE A 93 5.35 1.65 9.63
CA PHE A 93 6.68 1.24 9.18
C PHE A 93 6.69 0.74 7.74
N GLN A 94 5.60 0.14 7.27
CA GLN A 94 5.42 -0.22 5.86
C GLN A 94 5.45 1.02 4.97
N ASP A 95 4.74 2.08 5.35
CA ASP A 95 4.74 3.36 4.65
C ASP A 95 6.14 3.98 4.63
N ALA A 96 6.83 3.98 5.78
CA ALA A 96 8.21 4.48 5.88
C ALA A 96 9.21 3.66 5.04
N LEU A 97 9.01 2.34 4.91
CA LEU A 97 9.84 1.47 4.07
C LEU A 97 9.55 1.69 2.59
N PHE A 98 8.28 1.85 2.23
CA PHE A 98 7.85 2.17 0.87
C PHE A 98 8.50 3.47 0.39
N ASP A 99 8.38 4.54 1.18
CA ASP A 99 8.99 5.85 0.91
C ASP A 99 10.52 5.76 0.82
N ALA A 100 11.16 5.01 1.72
CA ALA A 100 12.60 4.81 1.70
C ALA A 100 13.06 4.06 0.42
N THR A 101 12.25 3.12 -0.06
CA THR A 101 12.53 2.40 -1.31
C THR A 101 12.45 3.30 -2.52
N LEU A 102 11.41 4.16 -2.62
CA LEU A 102 11.29 5.15 -3.69
C LEU A 102 12.48 6.13 -3.69
N LYS A 103 12.90 6.59 -2.51
CA LYS A 103 14.10 7.45 -2.37
C LYS A 103 15.38 6.73 -2.78
N ALA A 104 15.54 5.45 -2.43
CA ALA A 104 16.68 4.64 -2.83
C ALA A 104 16.73 4.42 -4.35
N ARG A 105 15.58 4.44 -5.04
CA ARG A 105 15.46 4.44 -6.51
C ARG A 105 15.73 5.81 -7.15
N GLY A 106 15.97 6.86 -6.35
CA GLY A 106 16.25 8.21 -6.86
C GLY A 106 15.01 9.02 -7.23
N LEU A 107 13.80 8.57 -6.83
CA LEU A 107 12.53 9.20 -7.17
C LEU A 107 12.10 10.25 -6.13
N SER A 108 13.05 11.06 -5.64
CA SER A 108 12.76 12.12 -4.66
C SER A 108 11.75 13.16 -5.18
N ARG A 109 11.69 13.37 -6.52
CA ARG A 109 10.72 14.28 -7.14
C ARG A 109 9.27 13.90 -6.91
N MET A 110 8.95 12.61 -6.74
CA MET A 110 7.58 12.17 -6.44
C MET A 110 7.06 12.77 -5.14
N PHE A 111 7.94 13.10 -4.19
CA PHE A 111 7.57 13.66 -2.90
C PHE A 111 7.23 15.17 -2.98
N GLU A 112 7.71 15.86 -4.01
CA GLU A 112 7.39 17.28 -4.25
C GLU A 112 5.95 17.47 -4.77
N THR A 113 5.43 16.48 -5.48
CA THR A 113 4.07 16.46 -6.02
C THR A 113 3.06 15.82 -5.07
N ARG A 114 3.50 15.41 -3.88
CA ARG A 114 2.65 14.81 -2.86
C ARG A 114 1.54 15.80 -2.47
N VAL A 115 0.31 15.33 -2.48
CA VAL A 115 -0.83 16.16 -2.07
C VAL A 115 -0.60 16.60 -0.62
N PRO A 116 -0.50 17.93 -0.32
CA PRO A 116 -0.31 18.39 1.05
C PRO A 116 -1.59 18.13 1.83
N VAL A 117 -1.68 16.96 2.43
CA VAL A 117 -2.76 16.67 3.39
C VAL A 117 -2.32 17.25 4.71
N SER A 118 -3.07 18.25 5.23
CA SER A 118 -2.72 18.89 6.49
C SER A 118 -2.61 17.82 7.59
N GLY A 119 -1.53 17.87 8.38
CA GLY A 119 -1.22 16.84 9.39
C GLY A 119 -2.34 16.59 10.40
N LEU A 120 -3.20 17.61 10.65
CA LEU A 120 -4.37 17.45 11.51
C LEU A 120 -5.50 16.66 10.80
N THR A 121 -5.66 16.86 9.49
CA THR A 121 -6.64 16.14 8.68
C THR A 121 -6.20 14.70 8.46
N LEU A 122 -4.89 14.45 8.34
CA LEU A 122 -4.29 13.10 8.38
C LEU A 122 -4.52 12.44 9.73
N CYS A 123 -4.32 13.16 10.84
CA CYS A 123 -4.50 12.62 12.16
C CYS A 123 -5.98 12.29 12.47
N CYS A 124 -6.90 13.17 12.23
CA CYS A 124 -8.32 12.94 12.53
C CYS A 124 -9.03 12.06 11.48
N ARG A 125 -8.68 12.19 10.21
CA ARG A 125 -9.22 11.37 9.13
C ARG A 125 -8.49 10.01 9.04
N GLY A 126 -7.19 9.98 9.37
CA GLY A 126 -6.37 8.78 9.44
C GLY A 126 -6.71 7.93 10.66
N ILE A 127 -6.89 8.50 11.84
CA ILE A 127 -7.22 7.73 13.05
C ILE A 127 -8.64 7.15 12.98
N GLY A 128 -9.64 7.95 12.64
CA GLY A 128 -11.03 7.49 12.57
C GLY A 128 -11.28 6.52 11.39
N SER A 129 -10.93 6.92 10.18
CA SER A 129 -11.08 6.07 9.00
C SER A 129 -10.04 4.95 8.93
N GLY A 130 -8.84 5.19 9.42
CA GLY A 130 -7.77 4.20 9.47
C GLY A 130 -8.06 3.08 10.45
N ILE A 131 -8.56 3.38 11.66
CA ILE A 131 -8.94 2.35 12.63
C ILE A 131 -10.10 1.50 12.08
N ILE A 132 -11.14 2.12 11.54
CA ILE A 132 -12.28 1.41 10.94
C ILE A 132 -11.80 0.58 9.74
N PHE A 133 -10.91 1.12 8.92
CA PHE A 133 -10.35 0.44 7.76
C PHE A 133 -9.45 -0.73 8.15
N VAL A 134 -8.56 -0.55 9.14
CA VAL A 134 -7.71 -1.63 9.68
C VAL A 134 -8.60 -2.72 10.29
N TRP A 135 -9.62 -2.39 11.08
CA TRP A 135 -10.57 -3.36 11.61
C TRP A 135 -11.33 -4.10 10.51
N PHE A 136 -11.77 -3.37 9.47
CA PHE A 136 -12.41 -3.98 8.31
C PHE A 136 -11.47 -4.92 7.56
N LEU A 137 -10.21 -4.52 7.34
CA LEU A 137 -9.19 -5.38 6.71
C LEU A 137 -8.87 -6.60 7.57
N VAL A 138 -8.71 -6.43 8.89
CA VAL A 138 -8.45 -7.53 9.82
C VAL A 138 -9.64 -8.50 9.84
N LEU A 139 -10.87 -8.01 9.92
CA LEU A 139 -12.06 -8.84 9.87
C LEU A 139 -12.20 -9.56 8.52
N ALA A 140 -11.97 -8.85 7.41
CA ALA A 140 -11.96 -9.44 6.07
C ALA A 140 -10.88 -10.51 5.95
N GLN A 141 -9.69 -10.26 6.47
CA GLN A 141 -8.58 -11.21 6.46
C GLN A 141 -8.88 -12.45 7.33
N ILE A 142 -9.46 -12.26 8.51
CA ILE A 142 -9.89 -13.37 9.36
C ILE A 142 -10.98 -14.19 8.66
N LEU A 143 -11.97 -13.53 8.04
CA LEU A 143 -13.03 -14.21 7.31
C LEU A 143 -12.47 -15.01 6.14
N VAL A 144 -11.56 -14.40 5.34
CA VAL A 144 -10.88 -15.10 4.25
C VAL A 144 -10.06 -16.25 4.77
N LEU A 145 -9.34 -16.09 5.89
CA LEU A 145 -8.56 -17.16 6.53
C LEU A 145 -9.47 -18.33 6.95
N ILE A 146 -10.60 -18.05 7.59
CA ILE A 146 -11.58 -19.08 7.98
C ILE A 146 -12.15 -19.77 6.74
N LEU A 147 -12.48 -19.02 5.68
CA LEU A 147 -13.01 -19.61 4.45
C LEU A 147 -11.96 -20.44 3.70
N THR A 148 -10.70 -20.04 3.76
CA THR A 148 -9.59 -20.74 3.08
C THR A 148 -8.97 -21.86 3.92
N ALA A 149 -9.20 -21.87 5.24
CA ALA A 149 -8.71 -22.93 6.12
C ALA A 149 -9.06 -24.35 5.64
N PRO A 150 -10.32 -24.68 5.24
CA PRO A 150 -10.64 -26.00 4.70
C PRO A 150 -9.96 -26.29 3.34
N LEU A 151 -9.61 -25.26 2.56
CA LEU A 151 -8.86 -25.47 1.31
C LEU A 151 -7.45 -26.00 1.56
N HIS A 152 -6.84 -25.66 2.70
CA HIS A 152 -5.52 -26.19 3.06
C HIS A 152 -5.52 -27.70 3.35
N LEU A 153 -6.70 -28.31 3.52
CA LEU A 153 -6.84 -29.78 3.64
C LEU A 153 -6.55 -30.51 2.31
N VAL A 154 -6.63 -29.80 1.17
CA VAL A 154 -6.26 -30.35 -0.14
C VAL A 154 -4.85 -29.84 -0.48
N PRO A 155 -3.83 -30.68 -0.33
CA PRO A 155 -2.43 -30.26 -0.58
C PRO A 155 -2.26 -29.70 -1.99
N VAL A 156 -1.42 -28.65 -2.13
CA VAL A 156 -1.07 -27.97 -3.38
C VAL A 156 -2.23 -27.17 -3.99
N VAL A 157 -3.35 -27.79 -4.35
CA VAL A 157 -4.49 -27.07 -5.01
C VAL A 157 -5.11 -26.05 -4.07
N GLY A 158 -5.33 -26.45 -2.80
CA GLY A 158 -5.86 -25.54 -1.78
C GLY A 158 -4.92 -24.38 -1.50
N THR A 159 -3.62 -24.63 -1.43
CA THR A 159 -2.61 -23.58 -1.21
C THR A 159 -2.57 -22.57 -2.38
N VAL A 160 -2.58 -23.05 -3.63
CA VAL A 160 -2.59 -22.20 -4.81
C VAL A 160 -3.85 -21.33 -4.86
N LEU A 161 -5.02 -21.94 -4.56
CA LEU A 161 -6.28 -21.21 -4.54
C LEU A 161 -6.33 -20.19 -3.39
N ALA A 162 -5.81 -20.54 -2.21
CA ALA A 162 -5.68 -19.63 -1.08
C ALA A 162 -4.75 -18.44 -1.42
N CYS A 163 -3.61 -18.67 -2.07
CA CYS A 163 -2.73 -17.61 -2.55
C CYS A 163 -3.44 -16.69 -3.56
N TYR A 164 -4.24 -17.25 -4.45
CA TYR A 164 -4.98 -16.47 -5.45
C TYR A 164 -6.06 -15.59 -4.80
N ILE A 165 -6.85 -16.14 -3.87
CA ILE A 165 -7.92 -15.41 -3.17
C ILE A 165 -7.32 -14.30 -2.29
N ASN A 166 -6.25 -14.61 -1.55
CA ASN A 166 -5.59 -13.65 -0.66
C ASN A 166 -4.66 -12.67 -1.42
N GLY A 167 -4.27 -12.99 -2.64
CA GLY A 167 -3.31 -12.18 -3.41
C GLY A 167 -3.83 -10.78 -3.71
N TRP A 168 -5.07 -10.64 -4.15
CA TRP A 168 -5.64 -9.33 -4.44
C TRP A 168 -5.65 -8.39 -3.23
N PRO A 169 -6.20 -8.76 -2.05
CA PRO A 169 -6.19 -7.88 -0.88
C PRO A 169 -4.77 -7.63 -0.35
N ALA A 170 -3.86 -8.59 -0.42
CA ALA A 170 -2.47 -8.40 0.00
C ALA A 170 -1.77 -7.33 -0.86
N CYS A 171 -1.89 -7.41 -2.19
CA CYS A 171 -1.35 -6.40 -3.08
C CYS A 171 -2.00 -5.03 -2.87
N TRP A 172 -3.33 -4.97 -2.72
CA TRP A 172 -4.03 -3.73 -2.44
C TRP A 172 -3.55 -3.08 -1.14
N GLY A 173 -3.38 -3.87 -0.07
CA GLY A 173 -2.81 -3.40 1.19
C GLY A 173 -1.40 -2.81 1.02
N ALA A 174 -0.54 -3.43 0.20
CA ALA A 174 0.80 -2.92 -0.09
C ALA A 174 0.82 -1.63 -0.91
N MET A 175 -0.22 -1.38 -1.74
CA MET A 175 -0.32 -0.22 -2.61
C MET A 175 -1.11 0.95 -2.02
N ILE A 176 -1.86 0.73 -0.93
CA ILE A 176 -2.80 1.71 -0.40
C ILE A 176 -2.15 3.02 0.00
N HIS A 177 -0.95 2.97 0.59
CA HIS A 177 -0.16 4.15 0.93
C HIS A 177 0.09 5.04 -0.31
N TYR A 178 0.54 4.44 -1.40
CA TYR A 178 0.76 5.15 -2.66
C TYR A 178 -0.52 5.77 -3.22
N ASP A 179 -1.61 5.02 -3.23
CA ASP A 179 -2.87 5.51 -3.76
C ASP A 179 -3.42 6.71 -2.95
N LEU A 180 -3.31 6.67 -1.62
CA LEU A 180 -3.83 7.73 -0.76
C LEU A 180 -2.95 8.98 -0.79
N GLU A 181 -1.64 8.83 -0.69
CA GLU A 181 -0.74 9.96 -0.46
C GLU A 181 -0.13 10.54 -1.74
N PHE A 182 0.10 9.72 -2.77
CA PHE A 182 0.70 10.20 -4.02
C PHE A 182 -0.34 10.42 -5.12
N ARG A 183 -1.39 9.58 -5.19
CA ARG A 183 -2.48 9.75 -6.16
C ARG A 183 -3.64 10.59 -5.61
N GLY A 184 -3.72 10.80 -4.29
CA GLY A 184 -4.81 11.53 -3.65
C GLY A 184 -6.16 10.81 -3.72
N PHE A 185 -6.16 9.49 -3.88
CA PHE A 185 -7.39 8.71 -3.94
C PHE A 185 -8.05 8.63 -2.57
N SER A 186 -9.38 8.54 -2.56
CA SER A 186 -10.09 8.04 -1.39
C SER A 186 -9.92 6.52 -1.30
N ILE A 187 -10.16 5.93 -0.12
CA ILE A 187 -10.13 4.48 0.08
C ILE A 187 -11.06 3.76 -0.92
N GLY A 188 -12.23 4.35 -1.20
CA GLY A 188 -13.19 3.84 -2.17
C GLY A 188 -12.67 3.85 -3.60
N ASP A 189 -11.95 4.90 -4.00
CA ASP A 189 -11.36 5.03 -5.33
C ASP A 189 -10.16 4.08 -5.50
N SER A 190 -9.29 3.97 -4.48
CA SER A 190 -8.19 3.01 -4.44
C SER A 190 -8.71 1.58 -4.61
N ARG A 191 -9.75 1.18 -3.84
CA ARG A 191 -10.38 -0.14 -3.98
C ARG A 191 -10.96 -0.36 -5.38
N ARG A 192 -11.63 0.66 -5.96
CA ARG A 192 -12.20 0.58 -7.31
C ARG A 192 -11.11 0.46 -8.37
N HIS A 193 -10.01 1.18 -8.18
CA HIS A 193 -8.82 1.10 -9.04
C HIS A 193 -8.21 -0.30 -8.97
N ALA A 194 -7.94 -0.82 -7.78
CA ALA A 194 -7.41 -2.16 -7.56
C ALA A 194 -8.33 -3.26 -8.14
N TRP A 195 -9.65 -3.07 -8.07
CA TRP A 195 -10.61 -4.02 -8.65
C TRP A 195 -10.62 -3.99 -10.19
N ARG A 196 -10.45 -2.82 -10.80
CA ARG A 196 -10.33 -2.70 -12.26
C ARG A 196 -9.06 -3.36 -12.79
N HIS A 197 -7.97 -3.30 -12.03
CA HIS A 197 -6.68 -3.89 -12.37
C HIS A 197 -6.42 -5.21 -11.60
N ARG A 198 -7.48 -5.93 -11.24
CA ARG A 198 -7.40 -7.12 -10.39
C ARG A 198 -6.42 -8.18 -10.88
N GLU A 199 -6.23 -8.31 -12.18
CA GLU A 199 -5.32 -9.27 -12.78
C GLU A 199 -3.86 -8.97 -12.41
N GLU A 200 -3.46 -7.69 -12.51
CA GLU A 200 -2.12 -7.24 -12.14
C GLU A 200 -1.90 -7.37 -10.63
N TYR A 201 -2.91 -6.98 -9.84
CA TYR A 201 -2.87 -7.10 -8.39
C TYR A 201 -2.80 -8.56 -7.93
N CYS A 202 -3.56 -9.46 -8.56
CA CYS A 202 -3.47 -10.89 -8.27
C CYS A 202 -2.12 -11.47 -8.68
N GLN A 203 -1.55 -11.10 -9.84
CA GLN A 203 -0.24 -11.58 -10.26
C GLN A 203 0.86 -11.25 -9.25
N PHE A 204 0.88 -10.03 -8.74
CA PHE A 204 1.79 -9.64 -7.67
C PHE A 204 1.48 -10.39 -6.37
N GLY A 205 0.23 -10.33 -5.94
CA GLY A 205 -0.18 -10.81 -4.63
C GLY A 205 -0.09 -12.31 -4.45
N VAL A 206 -0.33 -13.12 -5.49
CA VAL A 206 -0.15 -14.59 -5.43
C VAL A 206 1.28 -14.94 -5.05
N VAL A 207 2.26 -14.28 -5.66
CA VAL A 207 3.67 -14.53 -5.35
C VAL A 207 4.02 -13.99 -3.97
N ALA A 208 3.51 -12.80 -3.62
CA ALA A 208 3.73 -12.21 -2.30
C ALA A 208 3.21 -13.12 -1.18
N VAL A 209 1.96 -13.58 -1.29
CA VAL A 209 1.36 -14.50 -0.30
C VAL A 209 2.08 -15.85 -0.28
N ALA A 210 2.47 -16.39 -1.44
CA ALA A 210 3.21 -17.65 -1.50
C ALA A 210 4.56 -17.56 -0.77
N LEU A 211 5.27 -16.44 -0.87
CA LEU A 211 6.49 -16.19 -0.11
C LEU A 211 6.21 -16.09 1.40
N GLU A 212 5.13 -15.40 1.80
CA GLU A 212 4.74 -15.27 3.20
C GLU A 212 4.28 -16.60 3.84
N LEU A 213 3.88 -17.59 3.04
CA LEU A 213 3.58 -18.94 3.54
C LEU A 213 4.82 -19.74 3.95
N ILE A 214 6.03 -19.28 3.64
CA ILE A 214 7.26 -19.95 4.04
C ILE A 214 7.49 -19.72 5.55
N PRO A 215 7.41 -20.76 6.39
CA PRO A 215 7.58 -20.61 7.83
C PRO A 215 8.93 -19.97 8.18
N LEU A 216 9.00 -19.21 9.27
CA LEU A 216 10.16 -18.48 9.77
C LEU A 216 10.56 -17.26 8.94
N PHE A 217 10.29 -17.24 7.63
CA PHE A 217 10.64 -16.13 6.73
C PHE A 217 9.46 -15.21 6.40
N ASN A 218 8.25 -15.56 6.83
CA ASN A 218 7.03 -14.81 6.54
C ASN A 218 7.16 -13.32 6.87
N LEU A 219 7.72 -12.99 8.03
CA LEU A 219 7.91 -11.61 8.47
C LEU A 219 8.88 -10.86 7.55
N ILE A 220 9.96 -11.51 7.11
CA ILE A 220 10.92 -10.92 6.18
C ILE A 220 10.25 -10.69 4.82
N PHE A 221 9.50 -11.67 4.34
CA PHE A 221 8.81 -11.55 3.05
C PHE A 221 7.70 -10.50 3.07
N MET A 222 7.00 -10.33 4.17
CA MET A 222 6.06 -9.22 4.35
C MET A 222 6.73 -7.85 4.09
N TRP A 223 7.92 -7.62 4.64
CA TRP A 223 8.67 -6.39 4.40
C TRP A 223 9.22 -6.28 2.97
N THR A 224 9.78 -7.36 2.43
CA THR A 224 10.30 -7.33 1.06
C THR A 224 9.20 -7.22 0.01
N ASN A 225 7.97 -7.65 0.29
CA ASN A 225 6.81 -7.43 -0.56
C ASN A 225 6.44 -5.94 -0.66
N ILE A 226 6.57 -5.18 0.44
CA ILE A 226 6.40 -3.71 0.41
C ILE A 226 7.47 -3.05 -0.47
N VAL A 227 8.72 -3.51 -0.38
CA VAL A 227 9.79 -3.05 -1.28
C VAL A 227 9.46 -3.39 -2.73
N GLY A 228 8.96 -4.59 -3.00
CA GLY A 228 8.50 -5.01 -4.33
C GLY A 228 7.37 -4.12 -4.88
N ALA A 229 6.39 -3.77 -4.04
CA ALA A 229 5.31 -2.85 -4.40
C ALA A 229 5.84 -1.45 -4.74
N ALA A 230 6.78 -0.93 -3.96
CA ALA A 230 7.43 0.35 -4.25
C ALA A 230 8.23 0.33 -5.56
N LEU A 231 8.92 -0.78 -5.88
CA LEU A 231 9.61 -0.95 -7.16
C LEU A 231 8.63 -0.98 -8.34
N TRP A 232 7.48 -1.64 -8.20
CA TRP A 232 6.46 -1.59 -9.23
C TRP A 232 6.01 -0.16 -9.50
N VAL A 233 5.69 0.61 -8.46
CA VAL A 233 5.30 2.01 -8.59
C VAL A 233 6.42 2.85 -9.22
N ALA A 234 7.67 2.62 -8.81
CA ALA A 234 8.84 3.32 -9.38
C ALA A 234 8.94 3.10 -10.90
N ASP A 235 8.84 1.86 -11.34
CA ASP A 235 8.93 1.52 -12.77
C ASP A 235 7.72 2.06 -13.57
N GLU A 236 6.54 2.13 -12.96
CA GLU A 236 5.34 2.70 -13.59
C GLU A 236 5.48 4.22 -13.74
N TYR A 237 5.97 4.89 -12.71
CA TYR A 237 6.22 6.32 -12.72
C TYR A 237 7.25 6.71 -13.80
N GLU A 238 8.41 6.03 -13.81
CA GLU A 238 9.46 6.25 -14.79
C GLU A 238 8.99 5.99 -16.24
N ARG A 239 8.08 5.05 -16.43
CA ARG A 239 7.49 4.78 -17.75
C ARG A 239 6.58 5.92 -18.19
N ASN A 240 5.69 6.38 -17.30
CA ASN A 240 4.79 7.48 -17.59
C ASN A 240 5.58 8.77 -17.92
N GLU A 241 6.65 9.06 -17.19
CA GLU A 241 7.52 10.22 -17.52
C GLU A 241 8.15 10.10 -18.92
N ARG A 242 8.63 8.91 -19.28
CA ARG A 242 9.20 8.65 -20.60
C ARG A 242 8.17 8.82 -21.72
N ASP A 243 6.95 8.33 -21.51
CA ASP A 243 5.87 8.43 -22.48
C ASP A 243 5.44 9.89 -22.69
N ILE A 244 5.32 10.66 -21.62
CA ILE A 244 5.04 12.11 -21.67
C ILE A 244 6.15 12.85 -22.43
N ALA A 245 7.42 12.58 -22.13
CA ALA A 245 8.55 13.20 -22.81
C ALA A 245 8.61 12.84 -24.31
N ALA A 246 8.24 11.61 -24.68
CA ALA A 246 8.15 11.18 -26.08
C ALA A 246 7.04 11.93 -26.83
N ILE A 247 5.87 12.07 -26.24
CA ILE A 247 4.74 12.83 -26.82
C ILE A 247 5.12 14.30 -27.00
N GLN A 248 5.76 14.93 -26.02
CA GLN A 248 6.21 16.32 -26.13
C GLN A 248 7.23 16.53 -27.26
N LYS A 249 8.17 15.60 -27.42
CA LYS A 249 9.13 15.64 -28.54
C LYS A 249 8.44 15.53 -29.89
N GLN A 250 7.46 14.65 -30.03
CA GLN A 250 6.70 14.52 -31.27
C GLN A 250 5.91 15.81 -31.59
N GLN A 251 5.27 16.43 -30.61
CA GLN A 251 4.56 17.69 -30.80
C GLN A 251 5.49 18.83 -31.24
N GLN A 252 6.69 18.94 -30.64
CA GLN A 252 7.70 19.93 -31.03
C GLN A 252 8.19 19.71 -32.46
N GLN A 253 8.39 18.47 -32.89
CA GLN A 253 8.78 18.14 -34.26
C GLN A 253 7.69 18.49 -35.27
N HIS A 254 6.42 18.24 -34.95
CA HIS A 254 5.30 18.65 -35.79
C HIS A 254 5.17 20.15 -35.91
N HIS A 255 5.38 20.92 -34.84
CA HIS A 255 5.38 22.37 -34.87
C HIS A 255 6.55 22.96 -35.71
N SER A 256 7.72 22.37 -35.57
CA SER A 256 8.88 22.82 -36.37
C SER A 256 8.79 22.47 -37.85
N SER A 257 8.15 21.35 -38.21
CA SER A 257 7.96 20.98 -39.61
C SER A 257 6.80 21.76 -40.28
N SER A 258 5.78 22.19 -39.54
CA SER A 258 4.68 23.00 -40.06
C SER A 258 5.07 24.49 -40.23
N SER A 259 6.04 24.99 -39.49
CA SER A 259 6.55 26.38 -39.64
C SER A 259 7.52 26.56 -40.79
N SER A 260 8.09 25.49 -41.37
CA SER A 260 9.02 25.54 -42.51
C SER A 260 8.35 25.46 -43.89
N SER A 261 7.01 25.34 -43.99
CA SER A 261 6.29 25.11 -45.25
C SER A 261 5.34 26.24 -45.67
N LEU A 262 5.44 27.43 -45.11
CA LEU A 262 4.72 28.60 -45.63
C LEU A 262 5.69 29.58 -46.26
N PRO A 263 5.81 29.66 -47.60
CA PRO A 263 6.37 30.84 -48.21
C PRO A 263 5.40 32.01 -47.94
N TYR A 264 5.93 33.06 -47.36
CA TYR A 264 5.26 34.35 -47.14
C TYR A 264 4.77 34.89 -48.48
N GLN A 265 3.54 34.59 -48.91
CA GLN A 265 2.83 35.35 -49.92
C GLN A 265 2.07 36.47 -49.22
N ALA A 266 2.61 37.68 -49.35
CA ALA A 266 1.92 38.90 -49.00
C ALA A 266 0.65 39.05 -49.89
N VAL A 267 -0.52 38.84 -49.31
CA VAL A 267 -1.82 39.14 -49.91
C VAL A 267 -2.23 40.55 -49.44
N PRO A 268 -2.59 41.48 -50.36
CA PRO A 268 -3.01 42.82 -50.01
C PRO A 268 -4.35 42.80 -49.27
N TYR A 269 -4.50 43.63 -48.26
CA TYR A 269 -5.73 43.91 -47.54
C TYR A 269 -6.85 44.39 -48.47
N PRO A 270 -8.07 43.91 -48.35
CA PRO A 270 -9.27 44.64 -48.60
C PRO A 270 -9.97 44.98 -47.30
N SER A 271 -10.36 46.24 -47.22
CA SER A 271 -11.09 46.85 -46.12
C SER A 271 -12.54 46.33 -46.01
N ALA A 272 -13.00 46.29 -44.78
CA ALA A 272 -14.37 46.55 -44.34
C ALA A 272 -15.46 45.45 -44.45
N THR A 273 -16.07 45.26 -43.29
CA THR A 273 -17.48 44.99 -42.96
C THR A 273 -18.08 43.66 -43.32
N GLN A 274 -18.38 42.88 -42.35
CA GLN A 274 -19.74 42.44 -41.93
C GLN A 274 -19.68 41.22 -41.01
N GLY A 275 -20.46 41.24 -39.93
CA GLY A 275 -20.50 40.23 -38.91
C GLY A 275 -21.12 38.91 -39.40
N TYR A 276 -20.63 37.85 -38.75
CA TYR A 276 -21.36 36.56 -38.70
C TYR A 276 -21.17 35.94 -37.34
N THR A 277 -22.27 35.78 -36.64
CA THR A 277 -22.45 34.98 -35.44
C THR A 277 -22.48 33.49 -35.87
N GLY A 278 -21.55 32.69 -35.38
CA GLY A 278 -21.55 31.23 -35.60
C GLY A 278 -20.84 30.57 -34.47
N GLY A 279 -21.59 29.82 -33.61
CA GLY A 279 -21.12 29.17 -32.42
C GLY A 279 -20.16 28.02 -32.72
N TYR A 280 -19.12 27.89 -31.90
CA TYR A 280 -18.22 26.76 -31.84
C TYR A 280 -18.74 25.72 -30.84
N PRO A 281 -18.68 24.43 -31.14
CA PRO A 281 -18.95 23.40 -30.14
C PRO A 281 -17.76 23.28 -29.18
N SER A 282 -18.03 23.41 -27.90
CA SER A 282 -17.08 23.24 -26.81
C SER A 282 -16.72 21.76 -26.68
N SER A 283 -15.51 21.40 -27.09
CA SER A 283 -14.87 20.17 -26.62
C SER A 283 -14.21 20.42 -25.27
N SER A 284 -14.79 19.89 -24.23
CA SER A 284 -14.27 19.94 -22.87
C SER A 284 -12.95 19.16 -22.77
N PRO A 285 -11.86 19.76 -22.22
CA PRO A 285 -10.67 19.01 -21.88
C PRO A 285 -10.88 18.21 -20.59
N SER A 286 -10.28 17.02 -20.58
CA SER A 286 -10.21 16.09 -19.45
C SER A 286 -9.75 16.77 -18.14
N PRO A 287 -10.30 16.40 -16.95
CA PRO A 287 -10.07 17.10 -15.69
C PRO A 287 -8.74 16.84 -14.99
N TYR A 288 -7.72 16.33 -15.68
CA TYR A 288 -6.48 15.90 -15.04
C TYR A 288 -5.30 16.90 -15.06
N TYR A 289 -5.44 18.09 -15.67
CA TYR A 289 -4.36 19.07 -15.75
C TYR A 289 -4.87 20.50 -15.57
N GLN A 290 -5.24 20.90 -14.35
CA GLN A 290 -5.30 22.31 -13.96
C GLN A 290 -5.09 22.44 -12.45
N GLN A 291 -3.83 22.65 -12.05
CA GLN A 291 -3.45 23.47 -10.89
C GLN A 291 -1.96 23.79 -10.99
N GLN A 292 -1.61 24.83 -11.75
CA GLN A 292 -0.43 25.63 -11.47
C GLN A 292 -0.86 26.82 -10.64
N PRO A 293 -0.21 27.16 -9.52
CA PRO A 293 -0.47 28.36 -8.77
C PRO A 293 0.13 29.57 -9.50
N GLN A 294 -0.71 30.56 -9.80
CA GLN A 294 -0.25 31.89 -10.16
C GLN A 294 0.44 32.53 -8.94
N GLN A 295 1.70 32.93 -9.15
CA GLN A 295 2.42 33.81 -8.26
C GLN A 295 1.84 35.22 -8.36
N SER A 296 1.43 35.75 -7.26
CA SER A 296 1.35 37.19 -6.96
C SER A 296 1.74 37.40 -5.50
#